data_58033b95b94c499c5492c68be456806f
#
_entry.id   58033b95b94c499c5492c68be456806f
#
_cell.length_a   1.000
_cell.length_b   1.000
_cell.length_c   1.000
_cell.angle_alpha   90.00
_cell.angle_beta   90.00
_cell.angle_gamma   90.00
#
_symmetry.space_group_name_H-M   'P 1'
#
loop_
_entity.id
_entity.type
_entity.pdbx_description
1 polymer ?
#
loop_
_entity_poly.entity_id
_entity_poly.type
_entity_poly.pdbx_seq_one_letter_code
_entity_poly.pdbx_strand_id
1 'polypeptide(L)'
;MPQLIAMPAGSLGHVYGRFMTSQGLSELPAPQIPNAMGGDDAYLQMRIRHTHDLWHVIAGLPITLAGEAAANGLTTEQLRWPGSALLIAADLIHRVSDADADGEGAVDVGVAIAYGLNLGAKAQPLLAQRWEEGWRTPLNHWRDRLGIRSLLHASPFPLLQGEAVRE
;
A
#
# COMPACT_ATOMS: atom_id res chain seq x y z
N MET A 1 1.36 -2.38 -18.07
CA MET A 1 0.65 -1.11 -17.73
C MET A 1 -0.39 -0.66 -18.77
N PRO A 2 -0.15 -0.54 -20.08
CA PRO A 2 -1.17 -0.04 -21.04
C PRO A 2 -2.52 -0.76 -20.98
N GLN A 3 -2.50 -2.09 -20.84
CA GLN A 3 -3.73 -2.90 -20.73
C GLN A 3 -4.57 -2.57 -19.48
N LEU A 4 -3.93 -2.25 -18.36
CA LEU A 4 -4.61 -1.87 -17.13
C LEU A 4 -5.25 -0.48 -17.26
N ILE A 5 -4.51 0.49 -17.84
CA ILE A 5 -5.03 1.85 -18.08
C ILE A 5 -6.24 1.85 -19.02
N ALA A 6 -6.31 0.91 -19.95
CA ALA A 6 -7.44 0.76 -20.88
C ALA A 6 -8.69 0.11 -20.24
N MET A 7 -8.61 -0.33 -18.99
CA MET A 7 -9.76 -0.90 -18.28
C MET A 7 -10.81 0.18 -17.93
N PRO A 8 -12.03 -0.20 -17.52
CA PRO A 8 -13.06 0.76 -17.17
C PRO A 8 -12.57 1.78 -16.13
N ALA A 9 -12.88 3.06 -16.32
CA ALA A 9 -12.53 4.11 -15.38
C ALA A 9 -13.03 3.77 -13.96
N GLY A 10 -12.20 3.99 -12.94
CA GLY A 10 -12.52 3.65 -11.55
C GLY A 10 -12.39 2.16 -11.19
N SER A 11 -12.08 1.27 -12.14
CA SER A 11 -11.72 -0.10 -11.83
C SER A 11 -10.34 -0.18 -11.17
N LEU A 12 -10.09 -1.24 -10.41
CA LEU A 12 -8.79 -1.46 -9.75
C LEU A 12 -7.65 -1.38 -10.76
N GLY A 13 -7.76 -2.06 -11.90
CA GLY A 13 -6.73 -2.06 -12.93
C GLY A 13 -6.47 -0.68 -13.50
N HIS A 14 -7.54 0.09 -13.81
CA HIS A 14 -7.38 1.45 -14.34
C HIS A 14 -6.66 2.36 -13.33
N VAL A 15 -7.11 2.37 -12.07
CA VAL A 15 -6.51 3.23 -11.04
C VAL A 15 -5.07 2.82 -10.76
N TYR A 16 -4.80 1.52 -10.62
CA TYR A 16 -3.46 1.01 -10.41
C TYR A 16 -2.51 1.33 -11.58
N GLY A 17 -2.95 1.11 -12.81
CA GLY A 17 -2.14 1.43 -14.00
C GLY A 17 -1.80 2.92 -14.09
N ARG A 18 -2.75 3.79 -13.75
CA ARG A 18 -2.51 5.25 -13.69
C ARG A 18 -1.56 5.62 -12.54
N PHE A 19 -1.75 5.03 -11.37
CA PHE A 19 -0.88 5.24 -10.22
C PHE A 19 0.57 4.90 -10.57
N MET A 20 0.84 3.69 -11.05
CA MET A 20 2.18 3.24 -11.44
C MET A 20 2.81 4.18 -12.49
N THR A 21 2.04 4.55 -13.50
CA THR A 21 2.54 5.43 -14.58
C THR A 21 2.82 6.85 -14.09
N SER A 22 1.94 7.42 -13.25
CA SER A 22 2.12 8.78 -12.73
C SER A 22 3.33 8.91 -11.79
N GLN A 23 3.70 7.82 -11.12
CA GLN A 23 4.85 7.75 -10.23
C GLN A 23 6.13 7.30 -10.94
N GLY A 24 6.08 7.03 -12.24
CA GLY A 24 7.23 6.51 -12.99
C GLY A 24 7.67 5.11 -12.56
N LEU A 25 6.76 4.36 -11.94
CA LEU A 25 7.04 2.99 -11.48
C LEU A 25 6.86 1.98 -12.60
N SER A 26 7.70 0.95 -12.57
CA SER A 26 7.62 -0.21 -13.46
C SER A 26 7.55 -1.49 -12.65
N GLU A 27 7.14 -2.57 -13.29
CA GLU A 27 7.18 -3.89 -12.66
C GLU A 27 8.60 -4.19 -12.18
N LEU A 28 8.70 -4.58 -10.91
CA LEU A 28 9.98 -4.98 -10.34
C LEU A 28 10.42 -6.31 -10.94
N PRO A 29 11.71 -6.49 -11.25
CA PRO A 29 12.22 -7.79 -11.69
C PRO A 29 11.97 -8.84 -10.61
N ALA A 30 11.80 -10.09 -11.04
CA ALA A 30 11.63 -11.20 -10.11
C ALA A 30 12.76 -11.19 -9.05
N PRO A 31 12.44 -11.30 -7.75
CA PRO A 31 13.45 -11.31 -6.72
C PRO A 31 14.34 -12.53 -6.88
N GLN A 32 15.64 -12.36 -6.64
CA GLN A 32 16.55 -13.49 -6.49
C GLN A 32 16.31 -14.10 -5.11
N ILE A 33 15.53 -15.17 -5.07
CA ILE A 33 15.23 -15.88 -3.82
C ILE A 33 16.35 -16.87 -3.56
N PRO A 34 16.96 -16.85 -2.35
CA PRO A 34 18.00 -17.83 -2.00
C PRO A 34 17.45 -19.26 -2.11
N ASN A 35 18.21 -20.18 -2.70
CA ASN A 35 17.84 -21.60 -2.84
C ASN A 35 17.54 -22.32 -1.51
N ALA A 36 17.98 -21.74 -0.39
CA ALA A 36 17.72 -22.26 0.95
C ALA A 36 16.33 -21.91 1.49
N MET A 37 15.57 -21.03 0.81
CA MET A 37 14.23 -20.64 1.22
C MET A 37 13.21 -21.70 0.75
N GLY A 38 12.34 -22.15 1.65
CA GLY A 38 11.27 -23.08 1.31
C GLY A 38 10.32 -22.53 0.23
N GLY A 39 9.65 -23.39 -0.51
CA GLY A 39 8.76 -22.96 -1.60
C GLY A 39 7.65 -22.01 -1.15
N ASP A 40 7.07 -22.23 0.04
CA ASP A 40 6.02 -21.39 0.60
C ASP A 40 6.56 -20.02 1.01
N ASP A 41 7.75 -19.97 1.61
CA ASP A 41 8.39 -18.70 1.99
C ASP A 41 8.76 -17.88 0.75
N ALA A 42 9.28 -18.54 -0.27
CA ALA A 42 9.61 -17.92 -1.55
C ALA A 42 8.34 -17.34 -2.22
N TYR A 43 7.23 -18.08 -2.20
CA TYR A 43 5.94 -17.63 -2.71
C TYR A 43 5.44 -16.40 -1.93
N LEU A 44 5.47 -16.44 -0.60
CA LEU A 44 5.03 -15.33 0.25
C LEU A 44 5.84 -14.06 0.00
N GLN A 45 7.16 -14.17 -0.06
CA GLN A 45 8.04 -13.03 -0.38
C GLN A 45 7.71 -12.42 -1.74
N MET A 46 7.53 -13.26 -2.74
CA MET A 46 7.16 -12.81 -4.08
C MET A 46 5.77 -12.16 -4.08
N ARG A 47 4.80 -12.74 -3.39
CA ARG A 47 3.43 -12.23 -3.28
C ARG A 47 3.39 -10.86 -2.61
N ILE A 48 4.07 -10.69 -1.48
CA ILE A 48 4.20 -9.40 -0.78
C ILE A 48 4.76 -8.35 -1.74
N ARG A 49 5.90 -8.66 -2.39
CA ARG A 49 6.56 -7.73 -3.31
C ARG A 49 5.66 -7.31 -4.47
N HIS A 50 4.94 -8.26 -5.09
CA HIS A 50 4.09 -7.97 -6.25
C HIS A 50 2.78 -7.26 -5.90
N THR A 51 2.35 -7.32 -4.65
CA THR A 51 1.08 -6.71 -4.22
C THR A 51 1.26 -5.43 -3.40
N HIS A 52 2.48 -5.09 -3.02
CA HIS A 52 2.77 -3.90 -2.20
C HIS A 52 2.19 -2.62 -2.81
N ASP A 53 2.47 -2.35 -4.08
CA ASP A 53 1.98 -1.14 -4.76
C ASP A 53 0.45 -1.14 -4.93
N LEU A 54 -0.19 -2.31 -5.01
CA LEU A 54 -1.64 -2.44 -4.95
C LEU A 54 -2.20 -2.02 -3.60
N TRP A 55 -1.47 -2.29 -2.52
CA TRP A 55 -1.90 -1.90 -1.18
C TRP A 55 -1.88 -0.38 -1.01
N HIS A 56 -0.92 0.32 -1.61
CA HIS A 56 -0.94 1.78 -1.70
C HIS A 56 -2.23 2.29 -2.35
N VAL A 57 -2.61 1.72 -3.49
CA VAL A 57 -3.84 2.09 -4.21
C VAL A 57 -5.09 1.78 -3.39
N ILE A 58 -5.19 0.57 -2.84
CA ILE A 58 -6.35 0.13 -2.05
C ILE A 58 -6.52 0.96 -0.78
N ALA A 59 -5.43 1.22 -0.08
CA ALA A 59 -5.43 1.94 1.19
C ALA A 59 -5.35 3.47 1.04
N GLY A 60 -5.17 3.98 -0.20
CA GLY A 60 -5.05 5.42 -0.44
C GLY A 60 -3.77 6.03 0.11
N LEU A 61 -2.68 5.27 0.12
CA LEU A 61 -1.38 5.70 0.65
C LEU A 61 -0.51 6.28 -0.47
N PRO A 62 0.06 7.49 -0.32
CA PRO A 62 0.99 8.04 -1.30
C PRO A 62 2.36 7.35 -1.24
N ILE A 63 3.19 7.54 -2.30
CA ILE A 63 4.59 7.12 -2.32
C ILE A 63 5.46 8.25 -1.75
N THR A 64 5.32 8.49 -0.46
CA THR A 64 6.12 9.42 0.32
C THR A 64 6.69 8.67 1.52
N LEU A 65 7.67 9.23 2.21
CA LEU A 65 8.21 8.61 3.43
C LEU A 65 7.08 8.22 4.41
N ALA A 66 6.15 9.15 4.69
CA ALA A 66 5.03 8.88 5.57
C ALA A 66 4.06 7.82 4.99
N GLY A 67 3.83 7.82 3.67
CA GLY A 67 2.97 6.81 3.02
C GLY A 67 3.57 5.42 3.05
N GLU A 68 4.88 5.29 2.85
CA GLU A 68 5.62 4.03 3.02
C GLU A 68 5.61 3.56 4.48
N ALA A 69 5.79 4.48 5.42
CA ALA A 69 5.71 4.18 6.85
C ALA A 69 4.32 3.65 7.24
N ALA A 70 3.25 4.21 6.68
CA ALA A 70 1.89 3.69 6.84
C ALA A 70 1.71 2.31 6.20
N ALA A 71 2.27 2.06 5.02
CA ALA A 71 2.25 0.75 4.36
C ALA A 71 3.01 -0.30 5.18
N ASN A 72 4.15 0.08 5.78
CA ASN A 72 4.88 -0.76 6.72
C ASN A 72 4.08 -1.08 7.98
N GLY A 73 3.33 -0.10 8.51
CA GLY A 73 2.40 -0.30 9.63
C GLY A 73 1.31 -1.33 9.31
N LEU A 74 0.66 -1.18 8.17
CA LEU A 74 -0.35 -2.11 7.67
C LEU A 74 0.23 -3.52 7.48
N THR A 75 1.40 -3.62 6.86
CA THR A 75 2.10 -4.89 6.64
C THR A 75 2.48 -5.57 7.95
N THR A 76 3.01 -4.81 8.91
CA THR A 76 3.37 -5.32 10.24
C THR A 76 2.16 -5.92 10.94
N GLU A 77 1.03 -5.23 10.93
CA GLU A 77 -0.17 -5.70 11.62
C GLU A 77 -0.77 -6.93 10.93
N GLN A 78 -0.84 -6.96 9.59
CA GLN A 78 -1.46 -8.08 8.88
C GLN A 78 -0.58 -9.32 8.80
N LEU A 79 0.71 -9.15 8.62
CA LEU A 79 1.60 -10.28 8.36
C LEU A 79 2.48 -10.66 9.54
N ARG A 80 2.56 -9.81 10.58
CA ARG A 80 3.47 -9.98 11.70
C ARG A 80 4.93 -10.19 11.23
N TRP A 81 5.27 -9.56 10.10
CA TRP A 81 6.57 -9.73 9.47
C TRP A 81 7.63 -8.84 10.12
N PRO A 82 8.72 -9.44 10.67
CA PRO A 82 9.77 -8.68 11.36
C PRO A 82 10.42 -7.61 10.48
N GLY A 83 10.51 -7.84 9.17
CA GLY A 83 11.12 -6.90 8.23
C GLY A 83 10.39 -5.55 8.20
N SER A 84 9.05 -5.54 8.17
CA SER A 84 8.27 -4.30 8.20
C SER A 84 8.39 -3.57 9.55
N ALA A 85 8.51 -4.32 10.66
CA ALA A 85 8.75 -3.72 11.98
C ALA A 85 10.12 -3.05 12.06
N LEU A 86 11.16 -3.62 11.43
CA LEU A 86 12.47 -2.99 11.33
C LEU A 86 12.43 -1.70 10.48
N LEU A 87 11.66 -1.69 9.39
CA LEU A 87 11.47 -0.48 8.59
C LEU A 87 10.78 0.62 9.39
N ILE A 88 9.72 0.30 10.14
CA ILE A 88 9.08 1.25 11.06
C ILE A 88 10.08 1.82 12.08
N ALA A 89 10.92 0.97 12.66
CA ALA A 89 11.95 1.44 13.59
C ALA A 89 12.95 2.38 12.91
N ALA A 90 13.37 2.09 11.68
CA ALA A 90 14.24 2.97 10.89
C ALA A 90 13.58 4.31 10.58
N ASP A 91 12.31 4.31 10.18
CA ASP A 91 11.53 5.51 9.90
C ASP A 91 11.41 6.41 11.15
N LEU A 92 11.16 5.80 12.33
CA LEU A 92 11.11 6.53 13.61
C LEU A 92 12.47 7.10 14.02
N ILE A 93 13.55 6.34 13.81
CA ILE A 93 14.92 6.81 14.07
C ILE A 93 15.24 7.99 13.16
N HIS A 94 14.93 7.88 11.87
CA HIS A 94 15.13 8.97 10.91
C HIS A 94 14.39 10.23 11.34
N ARG A 95 13.12 10.11 11.70
CA ARG A 95 12.29 11.22 12.20
C ARG A 95 12.90 11.92 13.43
N VAL A 96 13.47 11.15 14.36
CA VAL A 96 14.12 11.73 15.57
C VAL A 96 15.44 12.40 15.24
N SER A 97 16.17 11.89 14.25
CA SER A 97 17.50 12.38 13.87
C SER A 97 17.43 13.60 12.95
N ASP A 98 16.36 13.75 12.18
CA ASP A 98 16.15 14.81 11.21
C ASP A 98 14.69 15.32 11.28
N ALA A 99 14.44 16.22 12.23
CA ALA A 99 13.11 16.76 12.46
C ALA A 99 12.59 17.64 11.29
N ASP A 100 13.49 18.10 10.42
CA ASP A 100 13.17 18.94 9.26
C ASP A 100 13.00 18.12 7.95
N ALA A 101 13.21 16.80 7.98
CA ALA A 101 13.19 15.96 6.80
C ALA A 101 11.81 15.89 6.11
N ASP A 102 10.73 16.09 6.85
CA ASP A 102 9.37 15.94 6.34
C ASP A 102 8.84 17.17 5.57
N GLY A 103 9.53 18.29 5.55
CA GLY A 103 9.06 19.52 4.90
C GLY A 103 7.81 20.13 5.54
N GLU A 104 7.55 21.41 5.27
CA GLU A 104 6.37 22.10 5.80
C GLU A 104 5.09 21.51 5.19
N GLY A 105 4.18 21.03 6.03
CA GLY A 105 2.88 20.44 5.61
C GLY A 105 2.92 18.94 5.31
N ALA A 106 4.04 18.27 5.48
CA ALA A 106 4.11 16.80 5.35
C ALA A 106 3.36 16.10 6.51
N VAL A 107 2.83 14.91 6.22
CA VAL A 107 2.21 14.06 7.25
C VAL A 107 3.30 13.51 8.16
N ASP A 108 3.12 13.66 9.48
CA ASP A 108 4.04 13.10 10.48
C ASP A 108 4.15 11.58 10.37
N VAL A 109 5.36 11.05 10.32
CA VAL A 109 5.66 9.61 10.16
C VAL A 109 5.03 8.77 11.27
N GLY A 110 5.02 9.25 12.52
CA GLY A 110 4.40 8.53 13.64
C GLY A 110 2.87 8.45 13.49
N VAL A 111 2.23 9.53 13.02
CA VAL A 111 0.79 9.54 12.69
C VAL A 111 0.50 8.57 11.54
N ALA A 112 1.34 8.57 10.52
CA ALA A 112 1.22 7.66 9.38
C ALA A 112 1.33 6.19 9.80
N ILE A 113 2.30 5.83 10.63
CA ILE A 113 2.48 4.48 11.18
C ILE A 113 1.24 4.06 11.98
N ALA A 114 0.75 4.92 12.88
CA ALA A 114 -0.44 4.63 13.68
C ALA A 114 -1.68 4.39 12.81
N TYR A 115 -1.84 5.18 11.74
CA TYR A 115 -2.90 4.98 10.75
C TYR A 115 -2.74 3.63 10.03
N GLY A 116 -1.55 3.29 9.57
CA GLY A 116 -1.26 2.01 8.91
C GLY A 116 -1.54 0.79 9.80
N LEU A 117 -1.11 0.82 11.06
CA LEU A 117 -1.43 -0.22 12.04
C LEU A 117 -2.94 -0.37 12.25
N ASN A 118 -3.67 0.74 12.38
CA ASN A 118 -5.13 0.70 12.53
C ASN A 118 -5.83 0.16 11.28
N LEU A 119 -5.35 0.51 10.08
CA LEU A 119 -5.82 -0.08 8.82
C LEU A 119 -5.60 -1.59 8.82
N GLY A 120 -4.39 -2.04 9.12
CA GLY A 120 -4.02 -3.46 9.14
C GLY A 120 -4.87 -4.27 10.11
N ALA A 121 -5.16 -3.72 11.29
CA ALA A 121 -5.95 -4.38 12.33
C ALA A 121 -7.44 -4.55 11.94
N LYS A 122 -7.99 -3.64 11.14
CA LYS A 122 -9.43 -3.61 10.82
C LYS A 122 -9.77 -4.13 9.42
N ALA A 123 -8.84 -4.04 8.48
CA ALA A 123 -9.07 -4.49 7.12
C ALA A 123 -9.03 -6.03 7.03
N GLN A 124 -9.79 -6.58 6.06
CA GLN A 124 -9.65 -7.99 5.71
C GLN A 124 -8.23 -8.27 5.16
N PRO A 125 -7.72 -9.52 5.26
CA PRO A 125 -6.37 -9.86 4.81
C PRO A 125 -6.13 -9.49 3.34
N LEU A 126 -5.20 -8.56 3.09
CA LEU A 126 -4.90 -8.09 1.74
C LEU A 126 -4.07 -9.11 0.96
N LEU A 127 -3.12 -9.78 1.61
CA LEU A 127 -2.25 -10.76 0.94
C LEU A 127 -3.04 -11.94 0.34
N ALA A 128 -4.14 -12.33 1.00
CA ALA A 128 -4.99 -13.44 0.57
C ALA A 128 -5.93 -13.10 -0.60
N GLN A 129 -6.00 -11.85 -1.03
CA GLN A 129 -6.91 -11.45 -2.10
C GLN A 129 -6.40 -11.91 -3.47
N ARG A 130 -7.29 -12.39 -4.32
CA ARG A 130 -6.98 -12.75 -5.71
C ARG A 130 -7.16 -11.54 -6.61
N TRP A 131 -6.23 -10.60 -6.53
CA TRP A 131 -6.26 -9.33 -7.27
C TRP A 131 -6.36 -9.56 -8.78
N GLU A 132 -5.72 -10.62 -9.26
CA GLU A 132 -5.64 -11.01 -10.66
C GLU A 132 -7.02 -11.29 -11.29
N GLU A 133 -7.96 -11.75 -10.47
CA GLU A 133 -9.32 -12.08 -10.90
C GLU A 133 -10.24 -10.86 -10.92
N GLY A 134 -9.81 -9.73 -10.32
CA GLY A 134 -10.66 -8.56 -10.07
C GLY A 134 -10.19 -7.23 -10.64
N TRP A 135 -9.31 -7.22 -11.63
CA TRP A 135 -8.81 -5.96 -12.22
C TRP A 135 -9.91 -5.04 -12.74
N ARG A 136 -10.99 -5.58 -13.30
CA ARG A 136 -12.12 -4.82 -13.83
C ARG A 136 -13.15 -4.40 -12.77
N THR A 137 -13.01 -4.92 -11.56
CA THR A 137 -13.88 -4.57 -10.42
C THR A 137 -13.62 -3.14 -9.97
N PRO A 138 -14.65 -2.32 -9.69
CA PRO A 138 -14.47 -0.97 -9.17
C PRO A 138 -13.64 -0.96 -7.88
N LEU A 139 -12.72 0.01 -7.76
CA LEU A 139 -11.86 0.17 -6.59
C LEU A 139 -12.68 0.30 -5.30
N ASN A 140 -13.78 1.07 -5.33
CA ASN A 140 -14.64 1.24 -4.17
C ASN A 140 -15.31 -0.06 -3.74
N HIS A 141 -15.65 -0.96 -4.67
CA HIS A 141 -16.17 -2.29 -4.33
C HIS A 141 -15.12 -3.14 -3.58
N TRP A 142 -13.85 -3.08 -4.02
CA TRP A 142 -12.75 -3.70 -3.29
C TRP A 142 -12.60 -3.12 -1.88
N ARG A 143 -12.65 -1.79 -1.74
CA ARG A 143 -12.56 -1.10 -0.45
C ARG A 143 -13.71 -1.44 0.49
N ASP A 144 -14.93 -1.53 -0.02
CA ASP A 144 -16.10 -1.96 0.75
C ASP A 144 -15.94 -3.39 1.25
N ARG A 145 -15.58 -4.31 0.35
CA ARG A 145 -15.38 -5.73 0.67
C ARG A 145 -14.27 -5.95 1.70
N LEU A 146 -13.23 -5.14 1.66
CA LEU A 146 -12.09 -5.21 2.57
C LEU A 146 -12.29 -4.44 3.88
N GLY A 147 -13.40 -3.71 4.03
CA GLY A 147 -13.66 -2.86 5.19
C GLY A 147 -12.80 -1.59 5.26
N ILE A 148 -12.11 -1.25 4.16
CA ILE A 148 -11.17 -0.11 4.11
C ILE A 148 -11.90 1.21 3.89
N ARG A 149 -12.99 1.23 3.13
CA ARG A 149 -13.66 2.47 2.74
C ARG A 149 -14.01 3.39 3.91
N SER A 150 -14.56 2.83 4.99
CA SER A 150 -14.89 3.59 6.20
C SER A 150 -13.65 4.13 6.94
N LEU A 151 -12.50 3.48 6.77
CA LEU A 151 -11.26 3.87 7.43
C LEU A 151 -10.56 5.03 6.71
N LEU A 152 -10.85 5.25 5.41
CA LEU A 152 -10.27 6.36 4.64
C LEU A 152 -10.66 7.74 5.17
N HIS A 153 -11.79 7.86 5.89
CA HIS A 153 -12.20 9.12 6.52
C HIS A 153 -11.23 9.59 7.63
N ALA A 154 -10.48 8.65 8.22
CA ALA A 154 -9.47 8.95 9.22
C ALA A 154 -8.04 9.03 8.63
N SER A 155 -7.92 9.00 7.30
CA SER A 155 -6.62 9.09 6.64
C SER A 155 -5.99 10.45 6.91
N PRO A 156 -4.70 10.49 7.31
CA PRO A 156 -3.95 11.73 7.40
C PRO A 156 -3.51 12.24 6.01
N PHE A 157 -3.67 11.43 4.98
CA PHE A 157 -3.25 11.75 3.61
C PHE A 157 -4.39 12.38 2.82
N PRO A 158 -4.08 13.32 1.90
CA PRO A 158 -5.07 13.76 0.93
C PRO A 158 -5.48 12.58 0.04
N LEU A 159 -6.75 12.53 -0.34
CA LEU A 159 -7.23 11.51 -1.28
C LEU A 159 -6.39 11.56 -2.56
N LEU A 160 -6.00 10.39 -3.06
CA LEU A 160 -5.26 10.29 -4.31
C LEU A 160 -6.04 10.99 -5.44
N GLN A 161 -5.36 11.84 -6.23
CA GLN A 161 -5.99 12.63 -7.29
C GLN A 161 -6.78 11.73 -8.25
N GLY A 162 -8.07 12.02 -8.41
CA GLY A 162 -9.02 11.24 -9.21
C GLY A 162 -10.00 10.38 -8.40
N GLU A 163 -9.84 10.31 -7.09
CA GLU A 163 -10.76 9.67 -6.16
C GLU A 163 -11.71 10.69 -5.53
N ALA A 164 -12.45 11.45 -6.36
CA ALA A 164 -13.59 12.19 -5.82
C ALA A 164 -14.54 11.16 -5.22
N VAL A 165 -14.67 11.17 -3.89
CA VAL A 165 -15.76 10.48 -3.19
C VAL A 165 -17.04 11.12 -3.72
N ARG A 166 -17.62 10.55 -4.77
CA ARG A 166 -19.00 10.86 -5.12
C ARG A 166 -19.83 10.12 -4.09
N GLU A 167 -20.47 10.92 -3.24
CA GLU A 167 -21.53 10.50 -2.34
C GLU A 167 -22.61 9.71 -3.06
#